data_a10bb1747277a871672d9ddc1728a461
#
_entry.id   a10bb1747277a871672d9ddc1728a461
#
_cell.length_a   1.000
_cell.length_b   1.000
_cell.length_c   1.000
_cell.angle_alpha   90.00
_cell.angle_beta   90.00
_cell.angle_gamma   90.00
#
_symmetry.space_group_name_H-M   'P 1'
#
loop_
_entity.id
_entity.type
_entity.pdbx_description
1 polymer ?
#
loop_
_entity_poly.entity_id
_entity_poly.type
_entity_poly.pdbx_seq_one_letter_code
_entity_poly.pdbx_strand_id
1 'polypeptide(L)'
;MKIIIHAVGRMKAGPERDLAARYFDRFAKSGPALGLEFSGVTEIPESRGQTASERRREEGQKLQTQLQPGGALILLDERGRSFSSEEFAGRIGLFRDGGRKAVVLAIGGADGHDQSLRDQADLVVSLGAMTWPHQLVRVMLGEQLYRAGTILAGHPYHRS
;
A
#
# COMPACT_ATOMS: atom_id res chain seq x y z
N MET A 1 -0.94 -11.92 -9.85
CA MET A 1 -0.05 -10.85 -9.37
C MET A 1 -0.14 -10.78 -7.86
N LYS A 2 0.99 -10.81 -7.13
CA LYS A 2 1.00 -10.69 -5.66
C LYS A 2 0.79 -9.25 -5.23
N ILE A 3 0.02 -9.05 -4.16
CA ILE A 3 -0.19 -7.76 -3.50
C ILE A 3 0.40 -7.86 -2.11
N ILE A 4 1.42 -7.05 -1.83
CA ILE A 4 2.20 -7.06 -0.60
C ILE A 4 2.07 -5.67 0.03
N ILE A 5 1.75 -5.62 1.31
CA ILE A 5 1.79 -4.38 2.07
C ILE A 5 3.08 -4.33 2.87
N HIS A 6 3.82 -3.26 2.72
CA HIS A 6 4.96 -2.92 3.57
C HIS A 6 4.57 -1.75 4.47
N ALA A 7 4.83 -1.85 5.76
CA ALA A 7 4.51 -0.78 6.69
C ALA A 7 5.62 -0.58 7.72
N VAL A 8 6.02 0.67 7.90
CA VAL A 8 6.87 1.09 9.01
C VAL A 8 6.01 1.27 10.25
N GLY A 9 6.48 0.76 11.38
CA GLY A 9 5.74 0.71 12.63
C GLY A 9 4.87 -0.55 12.76
N ARG A 10 4.76 -1.05 13.98
CA ARG A 10 3.90 -2.19 14.31
C ARG A 10 2.52 -1.70 14.76
N MET A 11 1.51 -2.34 14.24
CA MET A 11 0.14 -2.05 14.64
C MET A 11 -0.19 -2.74 15.97
N LYS A 12 -0.51 -1.95 16.98
CA LYS A 12 -0.93 -2.49 18.29
C LYS A 12 -2.30 -3.14 18.17
N ALA A 13 -2.62 -4.05 19.09
CA ALA A 13 -3.98 -4.58 19.22
C ALA A 13 -4.96 -3.43 19.49
N GLY A 14 -6.12 -3.47 18.83
CA GLY A 14 -7.13 -2.45 18.93
C GLY A 14 -8.08 -2.43 17.72
N PRO A 15 -9.09 -1.57 17.75
CA PRO A 15 -10.14 -1.53 16.71
C PRO A 15 -9.59 -1.26 15.31
N GLU A 16 -8.55 -0.45 15.16
CA GLU A 16 -7.95 -0.15 13.86
C GLU A 16 -7.29 -1.38 13.25
N ARG A 17 -6.58 -2.18 14.07
CA ARG A 17 -5.97 -3.43 13.64
C ARG A 17 -7.02 -4.43 13.17
N ASP A 18 -8.09 -4.57 13.95
CA ASP A 18 -9.17 -5.51 13.66
C ASP A 18 -9.91 -5.10 12.38
N LEU A 19 -10.12 -3.79 12.20
CA LEU A 19 -10.77 -3.26 11.01
C LEU A 19 -9.90 -3.43 9.75
N ALA A 20 -8.60 -3.12 9.84
CA ALA A 20 -7.66 -3.34 8.74
C ALA A 20 -7.61 -4.82 8.35
N ALA A 21 -7.48 -5.72 9.34
CA ALA A 21 -7.48 -7.16 9.12
C ALA A 21 -8.73 -7.65 8.41
N ARG A 22 -9.91 -7.10 8.77
CA ARG A 22 -11.20 -7.43 8.12
C ARG A 22 -11.20 -7.08 6.63
N TYR A 23 -10.68 -5.91 6.26
CA TYR A 23 -10.60 -5.52 4.84
C TYR A 23 -9.57 -6.34 4.07
N PHE A 24 -8.40 -6.59 4.65
CA PHE A 24 -7.41 -7.47 4.01
C PHE A 24 -7.92 -8.90 3.83
N ASP A 25 -8.65 -9.44 4.80
CA ASP A 25 -9.28 -10.77 4.68
C ASP A 25 -10.33 -10.80 3.56
N ARG A 26 -11.17 -9.78 3.44
CA ARG A 26 -12.11 -9.66 2.33
C ARG A 26 -11.41 -9.61 0.98
N PHE A 27 -10.36 -8.81 0.87
CA PHE A 27 -9.57 -8.73 -0.34
C PHE A 27 -8.87 -10.06 -0.65
N ALA A 28 -8.28 -10.72 0.35
CA ALA A 28 -7.63 -12.02 0.19
C ALA A 28 -8.60 -13.10 -0.34
N LYS A 29 -9.87 -13.04 0.03
CA LYS A 29 -10.91 -13.97 -0.44
C LYS A 29 -11.39 -13.68 -1.86
N SER A 30 -11.52 -12.41 -2.24
CA SER A 30 -12.07 -12.02 -3.55
C SER A 30 -10.98 -11.84 -4.62
N GLY A 31 -9.78 -11.48 -4.23
CA GLY A 31 -8.67 -11.15 -5.14
C GLY A 31 -8.24 -12.26 -6.10
N PRO A 32 -8.12 -13.53 -5.66
CA PRO A 32 -7.66 -14.63 -6.53
C PRO A 32 -8.48 -14.79 -7.81
N ALA A 33 -9.80 -14.61 -7.76
CA ALA A 33 -10.66 -14.66 -8.96
C ALA A 33 -10.33 -13.57 -9.99
N LEU A 34 -9.64 -12.52 -9.55
CA LEU A 34 -9.19 -11.39 -10.37
C LEU A 34 -7.71 -11.47 -10.75
N GLY A 35 -7.02 -12.56 -10.40
CA GLY A 35 -5.57 -12.68 -10.56
C GLY A 35 -4.75 -11.83 -9.58
N LEU A 36 -5.37 -11.40 -8.46
CA LEU A 36 -4.74 -10.62 -7.39
C LEU A 36 -4.62 -11.48 -6.13
N GLU A 37 -3.40 -11.79 -5.73
CA GLU A 37 -3.12 -12.63 -4.56
C GLU A 37 -2.58 -11.77 -3.42
N PHE A 38 -3.35 -11.64 -2.34
CA PHE A 38 -2.87 -10.93 -1.14
C PHE A 38 -1.82 -11.77 -0.41
N SER A 39 -0.60 -11.24 -0.31
CA SER A 39 0.54 -11.93 0.29
C SER A 39 0.89 -11.43 1.70
N GLY A 40 -0.01 -10.65 2.31
CA GLY A 40 0.11 -10.22 3.69
C GLY A 40 0.70 -8.82 3.87
N VAL A 41 0.92 -8.50 5.15
CA VAL A 41 1.52 -7.24 5.62
C VAL A 41 2.87 -7.54 6.25
N THR A 42 3.92 -6.93 5.74
CA THR A 42 5.25 -6.94 6.36
C THR A 42 5.42 -5.68 7.18
N GLU A 43 5.55 -5.82 8.48
CA GLU A 43 5.82 -4.72 9.39
C GLU A 43 7.30 -4.67 9.73
N ILE A 44 7.90 -3.48 9.63
CA ILE A 44 9.25 -3.22 10.12
C ILE A 44 9.19 -2.22 11.28
N PRO A 45 10.08 -2.32 12.27
CA PRO A 45 10.18 -1.30 13.31
C PRO A 45 10.62 0.03 12.70
N GLU A 46 10.13 1.12 13.28
CA GLU A 46 10.63 2.46 12.99
C GLU A 46 12.15 2.53 13.22
N SER A 47 12.84 3.25 12.35
CA SER A 47 14.27 3.49 12.53
C SER A 47 14.52 4.34 13.78
N ARG A 48 15.65 4.07 14.44
CA ARG A 48 16.15 4.87 15.57
C ARG A 48 17.26 5.85 15.16
N GLY A 49 17.43 6.09 13.86
CA GLY A 49 18.39 7.05 13.34
C GLY A 49 18.21 8.44 13.95
N GLN A 50 19.30 9.16 14.13
CA GLN A 50 19.29 10.46 14.83
C GLN A 50 18.58 11.54 14.02
N THR A 51 18.69 11.48 12.70
CA THR A 51 18.06 12.46 11.80
C THR A 51 16.91 11.83 11.01
N ALA A 52 15.96 12.66 10.58
CA ALA A 52 14.88 12.23 9.70
C ALA A 52 15.41 11.61 8.39
N SER A 53 16.51 12.13 7.87
CA SER A 53 17.15 11.61 6.66
C SER A 53 17.71 10.20 6.87
N GLU A 54 18.38 9.96 8.00
CA GLU A 54 18.88 8.61 8.35
C GLU A 54 17.73 7.63 8.50
N ARG A 55 16.68 8.01 9.23
CA ARG A 55 15.50 7.14 9.42
C ARG A 55 14.87 6.77 8.10
N ARG A 56 14.58 7.73 7.23
CA ARG A 56 14.01 7.46 5.90
C ARG A 56 14.87 6.53 5.07
N ARG A 57 16.20 6.75 5.09
CA ARG A 57 17.14 5.92 4.33
C ARG A 57 17.16 4.47 4.83
N GLU A 58 17.25 4.26 6.15
CA GLU A 58 17.28 2.93 6.75
C GLU A 58 15.96 2.16 6.50
N GLU A 59 14.83 2.83 6.65
CA GLU A 59 13.51 2.27 6.37
C GLU A 59 13.35 1.95 4.88
N GLY A 60 13.83 2.84 4.02
CA GLY A 60 13.85 2.65 2.58
C GLY A 60 14.71 1.47 2.13
N GLN A 61 15.87 1.27 2.73
CA GLN A 61 16.71 0.10 2.45
C GLN A 61 15.98 -1.21 2.77
N LYS A 62 15.25 -1.27 3.88
CA LYS A 62 14.44 -2.44 4.24
C LYS A 62 13.30 -2.68 3.24
N LEU A 63 12.65 -1.63 2.77
CA LEU A 63 11.64 -1.74 1.72
C LEU A 63 12.24 -2.30 0.43
N GLN A 64 13.42 -1.81 0.01
CA GLN A 64 14.08 -2.28 -1.20
C GLN A 64 14.35 -3.79 -1.20
N THR A 65 14.62 -4.39 -0.03
CA THR A 65 14.82 -5.85 0.05
C THR A 65 13.57 -6.68 -0.29
N GLN A 66 12.39 -6.04 -0.30
CA GLN A 66 11.13 -6.71 -0.64
C GLN A 66 10.74 -6.54 -2.11
N LEU A 67 11.41 -5.64 -2.82
CA LEU A 67 11.15 -5.41 -4.23
C LEU A 67 11.80 -6.52 -5.06
N GLN A 68 10.98 -7.20 -5.84
CA GLN A 68 11.43 -8.28 -6.72
C GLN A 68 11.55 -7.76 -8.17
N PRO A 69 12.45 -8.33 -8.97
CA PRO A 69 12.51 -8.02 -10.40
C PRO A 69 11.14 -8.25 -11.08
N GLY A 70 10.68 -7.25 -11.84
CA GLY A 70 9.36 -7.27 -12.48
C GLY A 70 8.20 -6.94 -11.55
N GLY A 71 8.48 -6.55 -10.30
CA GLY A 71 7.49 -5.96 -9.39
C GLY A 71 7.23 -4.48 -9.67
N ALA A 72 6.19 -3.95 -9.07
CA ALA A 72 5.88 -2.51 -9.04
C ALA A 72 5.87 -2.01 -7.60
N LEU A 73 6.21 -0.74 -7.43
CA LEU A 73 6.21 -0.05 -6.14
C LEU A 73 5.18 1.08 -6.14
N ILE A 74 4.26 1.03 -5.20
CA ILE A 74 3.32 2.10 -4.88
C ILE A 74 3.67 2.65 -3.50
N LEU A 75 3.97 3.93 -3.40
CA LEU A 75 4.20 4.60 -2.13
C LEU A 75 2.95 5.37 -1.70
N LEU A 76 2.55 5.24 -0.44
CA LEU A 76 1.60 6.13 0.21
C LEU A 76 2.40 7.30 0.79
N ASP A 77 2.23 8.50 0.23
CA ASP A 77 2.94 9.72 0.64
C ASP A 77 2.02 10.93 0.42
N GLU A 78 1.99 11.87 1.35
CA GLU A 78 1.17 13.09 1.24
C GLU A 78 1.51 13.94 0.01
N ARG A 79 2.74 13.83 -0.49
CA ARG A 79 3.24 14.53 -1.69
C ARG A 79 2.89 13.82 -3.00
N GLY A 80 2.18 12.69 -2.91
CA GLY A 80 1.72 11.94 -4.06
C GLY A 80 0.53 12.59 -4.75
N ARG A 81 0.12 11.98 -5.85
CA ARG A 81 -1.10 12.35 -6.55
C ARG A 81 -2.33 11.75 -5.84
N SER A 82 -3.41 12.51 -5.77
CA SER A 82 -4.72 11.98 -5.38
C SER A 82 -5.36 11.24 -6.55
N PHE A 83 -5.98 10.11 -6.25
CA PHE A 83 -6.69 9.26 -7.20
C PHE A 83 -8.12 9.04 -6.74
N SER A 84 -9.05 8.93 -7.67
CA SER A 84 -10.36 8.35 -7.37
C SER A 84 -10.19 6.84 -7.12
N SER A 85 -11.19 6.21 -6.51
CA SER A 85 -11.14 4.75 -6.29
C SER A 85 -11.09 3.97 -7.60
N GLU A 86 -11.77 4.47 -8.64
CA GLU A 86 -11.75 3.89 -9.99
C GLU A 86 -10.38 4.05 -10.65
N GLU A 87 -9.76 5.22 -10.54
CA GLU A 87 -8.42 5.45 -11.05
C GLU A 87 -7.40 4.53 -10.36
N PHE A 88 -7.50 4.39 -9.04
CA PHE A 88 -6.63 3.50 -8.27
C PHE A 88 -6.84 2.03 -8.68
N ALA A 89 -8.09 1.57 -8.78
CA ALA A 89 -8.42 0.23 -9.25
C ALA A 89 -7.89 -0.01 -10.68
N GLY A 90 -8.05 0.96 -11.57
CA GLY A 90 -7.52 0.91 -12.93
C GLY A 90 -5.99 0.76 -12.95
N ARG A 91 -5.26 1.44 -12.06
CA ARG A 91 -3.79 1.29 -11.96
C ARG A 91 -3.39 -0.12 -11.50
N ILE A 92 -4.08 -0.67 -10.48
CA ILE A 92 -3.86 -2.06 -10.06
C ILE A 92 -4.13 -3.04 -11.21
N GLY A 93 -5.23 -2.83 -11.95
CA GLY A 93 -5.55 -3.60 -13.14
C GLY A 93 -4.47 -3.53 -14.21
N LEU A 94 -3.97 -2.33 -14.53
CA LEU A 94 -2.90 -2.13 -15.51
C LEU A 94 -1.59 -2.85 -15.12
N PHE A 95 -1.22 -2.85 -13.84
CA PHE A 95 -0.05 -3.61 -13.39
C PHE A 95 -0.24 -5.12 -13.56
N ARG A 96 -1.42 -5.64 -13.22
CA ARG A 96 -1.78 -7.05 -13.41
C ARG A 96 -1.73 -7.43 -14.90
N ASP A 97 -2.40 -6.67 -15.74
CA ASP A 97 -2.57 -6.97 -17.18
C ASP A 97 -1.25 -6.74 -17.95
N GLY A 98 -0.40 -5.85 -17.45
CA GLY A 98 0.96 -5.64 -17.91
C GLY A 98 1.96 -6.72 -17.45
N GLY A 99 1.51 -7.76 -16.77
CA GLY A 99 2.34 -8.91 -16.38
C GLY A 99 3.26 -8.65 -15.18
N ARG A 100 3.01 -7.62 -14.38
CA ARG A 100 3.78 -7.42 -13.13
C ARG A 100 3.60 -8.63 -12.21
N LYS A 101 4.69 -9.13 -11.66
CA LYS A 101 4.66 -10.30 -10.77
C LYS A 101 4.12 -9.99 -9.39
N ALA A 102 4.44 -8.80 -8.90
CA ALA A 102 4.02 -8.31 -7.59
C ALA A 102 3.84 -6.79 -7.60
N VAL A 103 3.02 -6.29 -6.69
CA VAL A 103 2.94 -4.87 -6.31
C VAL A 103 3.19 -4.78 -4.82
N VAL A 104 4.16 -3.97 -4.43
CA VAL A 104 4.41 -3.59 -3.03
C VAL A 104 3.77 -2.22 -2.80
N LEU A 105 2.83 -2.15 -1.86
CA LEU A 105 2.24 -0.89 -1.40
C LEU A 105 2.88 -0.55 -0.06
N ALA A 106 3.59 0.57 0.00
CA ALA A 106 4.39 0.92 1.16
C ALA A 106 3.84 2.13 1.90
N ILE A 107 3.69 1.96 3.21
CA ILE A 107 3.34 3.01 4.18
C ILE A 107 4.62 3.35 4.94
N GLY A 108 5.10 4.58 4.79
CA GLY A 108 6.31 5.07 5.45
C GLY A 108 6.14 5.30 6.95
N GLY A 109 7.24 5.58 7.62
CA GLY A 109 7.28 6.04 9.01
C GLY A 109 6.83 7.50 9.17
N ALA A 110 7.00 8.04 10.37
CA ALA A 110 6.60 9.41 10.71
C ALA A 110 7.27 10.49 9.84
N ASP A 111 8.44 10.20 9.28
CA ASP A 111 9.17 11.12 8.40
C ASP A 111 8.84 10.94 6.89
N GLY A 112 7.96 10.01 6.55
CA GLY A 112 7.62 9.66 5.16
C GLY A 112 8.68 8.83 4.46
N HIS A 113 8.71 8.87 3.12
CA HIS A 113 9.66 8.12 2.31
C HIS A 113 10.86 8.95 1.88
N ASP A 114 11.98 8.27 1.63
CA ASP A 114 13.15 8.89 1.02
C ASP A 114 12.85 9.36 -0.41
N GLN A 115 13.52 10.44 -0.83
CA GLN A 115 13.31 11.00 -2.18
C GLN A 115 13.66 9.99 -3.27
N SER A 116 14.75 9.24 -3.08
CA SER A 116 15.18 8.23 -4.06
C SER A 116 14.14 7.13 -4.28
N LEU A 117 13.41 6.75 -3.25
CA LEU A 117 12.29 5.81 -3.36
C LEU A 117 11.11 6.40 -4.13
N ARG A 118 10.79 7.68 -3.87
CA ARG A 118 9.72 8.36 -4.62
C ARG A 118 10.04 8.45 -6.10
N ASP A 119 11.30 8.72 -6.43
CA ASP A 119 11.74 8.82 -7.83
C ASP A 119 11.73 7.46 -8.55
N GLN A 120 11.87 6.36 -7.83
CA GLN A 120 11.84 5.00 -8.34
C GLN A 120 10.43 4.37 -8.37
N ALA A 121 9.49 4.92 -7.60
CA ALA A 121 8.16 4.36 -7.48
C ALA A 121 7.38 4.42 -8.80
N ASP A 122 6.70 3.34 -9.15
CA ASP A 122 5.77 3.31 -10.29
C ASP A 122 4.56 4.23 -10.04
N LEU A 123 4.22 4.45 -8.75
CA LEU A 123 3.13 5.33 -8.34
C LEU A 123 3.37 5.89 -6.93
N VAL A 124 3.09 7.19 -6.74
CA VAL A 124 3.04 7.82 -5.42
C VAL A 124 1.62 8.33 -5.20
N VAL A 125 0.94 7.78 -4.19
CA VAL A 125 -0.48 8.00 -3.93
C VAL A 125 -0.65 8.81 -2.65
N SER A 126 -1.40 9.90 -2.73
CA SER A 126 -1.84 10.69 -1.58
C SER A 126 -3.28 10.35 -1.20
N LEU A 127 -3.53 10.21 0.10
CA LEU A 127 -4.87 10.07 0.68
C LEU A 127 -5.49 11.44 1.05
N GLY A 128 -4.99 12.51 0.43
CA GLY A 128 -5.41 13.88 0.66
C GLY A 128 -4.34 14.73 1.36
N ALA A 129 -4.62 16.02 1.48
CA ALA A 129 -3.68 17.01 2.04
C ALA A 129 -3.61 17.00 3.58
N MET A 130 -4.50 16.28 4.25
CA MET A 130 -4.51 16.16 5.70
C MET A 130 -3.54 15.06 6.15
N THR A 131 -2.90 15.27 7.29
CA THR A 131 -2.06 14.24 7.93
C THR A 131 -2.95 13.18 8.59
N TRP A 132 -2.67 11.92 8.30
CA TRP A 132 -3.38 10.78 8.86
C TRP A 132 -2.48 9.94 9.77
N PRO A 133 -3.00 9.46 10.92
CA PRO A 133 -2.31 8.45 11.72
C PRO A 133 -2.04 7.19 10.90
N HIS A 134 -0.85 6.59 11.05
CA HIS A 134 -0.44 5.39 10.30
C HIS A 134 -1.43 4.22 10.39
N GLN A 135 -2.07 4.06 11.56
CA GLN A 135 -3.07 3.03 11.77
C GLN A 135 -4.29 3.24 10.88
N LEU A 136 -4.77 4.48 10.74
CA LEU A 136 -5.88 4.81 9.83
C LEU A 136 -5.48 4.68 8.37
N VAL A 137 -4.26 5.05 8.01
CA VAL A 137 -3.74 4.83 6.64
C VAL A 137 -3.82 3.35 6.27
N ARG A 138 -3.47 2.42 7.17
CA ARG A 138 -3.61 0.98 6.92
C ARG A 138 -5.06 0.55 6.73
N VAL A 139 -5.97 1.07 7.53
CA VAL A 139 -7.41 0.78 7.38
C VAL A 139 -7.90 1.26 6.02
N MET A 140 -7.58 2.51 5.67
CA MET A 140 -7.96 3.10 4.38
C MET A 140 -7.37 2.33 3.20
N LEU A 141 -6.09 1.94 3.29
CA LEU A 141 -5.47 1.14 2.24
C LEU A 141 -6.13 -0.23 2.09
N GLY A 142 -6.44 -0.91 3.20
CA GLY A 142 -7.15 -2.19 3.19
C GLY A 142 -8.53 -2.07 2.54
N GLU A 143 -9.26 -1.02 2.88
CA GLU A 143 -10.57 -0.71 2.28
C GLU A 143 -10.43 -0.43 0.78
N GLN A 144 -9.48 0.42 0.37
CA GLN A 144 -9.28 0.76 -1.05
C GLN A 144 -8.81 -0.44 -1.89
N LEU A 145 -8.03 -1.36 -1.34
CA LEU A 145 -7.68 -2.61 -2.03
C LEU A 145 -8.90 -3.51 -2.22
N TYR A 146 -9.72 -3.67 -1.18
CA TYR A 146 -10.98 -4.41 -1.31
C TYR A 146 -11.91 -3.76 -2.33
N ARG A 147 -12.08 -2.44 -2.25
CA ARG A 147 -12.87 -1.65 -3.20
C ARG A 147 -12.35 -1.77 -4.62
N ALA A 148 -11.04 -1.68 -4.83
CA ALA A 148 -10.42 -1.88 -6.14
C ALA A 148 -10.75 -3.27 -6.72
N GLY A 149 -10.68 -4.31 -5.90
CA GLY A 149 -11.12 -5.65 -6.30
C GLY A 149 -12.59 -5.67 -6.72
N THR A 150 -13.48 -5.02 -5.96
CA THR A 150 -14.91 -4.97 -6.29
C THR A 150 -15.18 -4.18 -7.57
N ILE A 151 -14.47 -3.08 -7.82
CA ILE A 151 -14.56 -2.31 -9.07
C ILE A 151 -14.13 -3.18 -10.26
N LEU A 152 -12.97 -3.84 -10.17
CA LEU A 152 -12.45 -4.71 -11.22
C LEU A 152 -13.35 -5.93 -11.49
N ALA A 153 -14.14 -6.37 -10.51
CA ALA A 153 -15.11 -7.45 -10.63
C ALA A 153 -16.49 -6.98 -11.11
N GLY A 154 -16.75 -5.68 -11.24
CA GLY A 154 -18.09 -5.14 -11.51
C GLY A 154 -19.10 -5.38 -10.39
N HIS A 155 -18.62 -5.54 -9.14
CA HIS A 155 -19.46 -5.82 -7.97
C HIS A 155 -20.07 -4.52 -7.41
N PRO A 156 -21.35 -4.51 -6.95
CA PRO A 156 -22.09 -3.31 -6.53
C PRO A 156 -21.65 -2.68 -5.19
N TYR A 157 -20.54 -3.13 -4.60
CA TYR A 157 -19.97 -2.51 -3.39
C TYR A 157 -19.56 -1.05 -3.64
N HIS A 158 -18.94 -0.79 -4.79
CA HIS A 158 -18.66 0.57 -5.23
C HIS A 158 -19.86 1.12 -5.99
N ARG A 159 -20.28 2.30 -5.58
CA ARG A 159 -21.31 3.10 -6.27
C ARG A 159 -20.68 4.43 -6.65
N SER A 160 -20.59 4.69 -7.93
CA SER A 160 -20.19 5.99 -8.51
C SER A 160 -21.29 7.02 -8.32
#